data_450b0284cec972aac9b8ef4d0e0bb8ef
#
_entry.id   450b0284cec972aac9b8ef4d0e0bb8ef
#
_cell.length_a   1.000
_cell.length_b   1.000
_cell.length_c   1.000
_cell.angle_alpha   90.00
_cell.angle_beta   90.00
_cell.angle_gamma   90.00
#
_symmetry.space_group_name_H-M   'P 1'
#
loop_
_entity.id
_entity.type
_entity.pdbx_description
1 polymer ?
#
loop_
_entity_poly.entity_id
_entity_poly.type
_entity_poly.pdbx_seq_one_letter_code
_entity_poly.pdbx_strand_id
1 'polypeptide(L)'
;MPIQPGLCSVTFRKLTPAAILDLACEARLAAIEWGGDVHAPHGDLAKCREIGEMTRAAGLATPSYGSYFRFDPAGLAFEPVLESAVALGATTIRVWGGTVGSADLAPAERARLVQAAREAADLAARAGCEIALEYHGQTVTDTNASAAAFLEEVHHPACRSYWQPRTSATLNERHEGLEAVLPRLAHVHVFEWTGQPIQRRPLSDGSAEWLSTFAILQRTGLLHTAFLEFVENDTPEAFLRDAATLHSLLAEPPSPVA
;
A
#
# COMPACT_ATOMS: atom_id res chain seq x y z
N MET A 1 -3.80 18.25 -6.43
CA MET A 1 -2.44 17.81 -6.04
C MET A 1 -2.31 16.34 -6.39
N PRO A 2 -1.14 15.85 -6.82
CA PRO A 2 -1.00 14.46 -7.27
C PRO A 2 -0.95 13.42 -6.14
N ILE A 3 -1.06 13.82 -4.86
CA ILE A 3 -1.08 12.92 -3.71
C ILE A 3 -2.33 13.23 -2.88
N GLN A 4 -3.13 12.19 -2.59
CA GLN A 4 -4.29 12.29 -1.72
C GLN A 4 -4.09 11.50 -0.43
N PRO A 5 -4.66 11.96 0.72
CA PRO A 5 -4.56 11.24 1.98
C PRO A 5 -5.54 10.08 2.04
N GLY A 6 -5.12 8.95 2.60
CA GLY A 6 -5.94 7.77 2.80
C GLY A 6 -5.67 7.06 4.12
N LEU A 7 -6.46 6.02 4.40
CA LEU A 7 -6.32 5.12 5.55
C LEU A 7 -6.22 3.68 5.07
N CYS A 8 -5.23 2.94 5.57
CA CYS A 8 -5.21 1.49 5.52
C CYS A 8 -6.07 0.94 6.65
N SER A 9 -7.18 0.29 6.33
CA SER A 9 -8.21 -0.11 7.31
C SER A 9 -7.71 -1.08 8.37
N VAL A 10 -6.64 -1.84 8.08
CA VAL A 10 -6.03 -2.78 9.04
C VAL A 10 -5.38 -2.09 10.24
N THR A 11 -5.22 -0.78 10.21
CA THR A 11 -4.90 0.02 11.41
C THR A 11 -5.92 -0.23 12.52
N PHE A 12 -7.19 -0.42 12.14
CA PHE A 12 -8.31 -0.59 13.09
C PHE A 12 -9.02 -1.94 12.93
N ARG A 13 -8.29 -3.03 13.09
CA ARG A 13 -8.80 -4.42 12.92
C ARG A 13 -10.03 -4.77 13.75
N LYS A 14 -10.27 -4.04 14.85
CA LYS A 14 -11.40 -4.30 15.76
C LYS A 14 -12.62 -3.42 15.50
N LEU A 15 -12.50 -2.41 14.67
CA LEU A 15 -13.61 -1.53 14.31
C LEU A 15 -14.42 -2.11 13.15
N THR A 16 -15.70 -1.76 13.12
CA THR A 16 -16.56 -2.07 11.97
C THR A 16 -16.23 -1.17 10.78
N PRO A 17 -16.54 -1.57 9.53
CA PRO A 17 -16.38 -0.70 8.37
C PRO A 17 -17.08 0.65 8.53
N ALA A 18 -18.27 0.70 9.13
CA ALA A 18 -18.97 1.97 9.39
C ALA A 18 -18.17 2.90 10.31
N ALA A 19 -17.64 2.38 11.43
CA ALA A 19 -16.82 3.18 12.35
C ALA A 19 -15.50 3.67 11.70
N ILE A 20 -14.91 2.87 10.80
CA ILE A 20 -13.72 3.27 10.03
C ILE A 20 -14.07 4.39 9.05
N LEU A 21 -15.22 4.31 8.39
CA LEU A 21 -15.70 5.37 7.49
C LEU A 21 -15.95 6.67 8.25
N ASP A 22 -16.60 6.61 9.43
CA ASP A 22 -16.83 7.78 10.28
C ASP A 22 -15.51 8.47 10.64
N LEU A 23 -14.50 7.71 11.08
CA LEU A 23 -13.16 8.23 11.38
C LEU A 23 -12.47 8.83 10.15
N ALA A 24 -12.56 8.18 9.00
CA ALA A 24 -11.96 8.69 7.76
C ALA A 24 -12.62 9.99 7.28
N CYS A 25 -13.95 10.11 7.44
CA CYS A 25 -14.69 11.33 7.16
C CYS A 25 -14.33 12.45 8.14
N GLU A 26 -14.26 12.17 9.44
CA GLU A 26 -13.82 13.14 10.47
C GLU A 26 -12.41 13.65 10.16
N ALA A 27 -11.51 12.74 9.77
CA ALA A 27 -10.14 13.04 9.36
C ALA A 27 -10.06 13.71 7.97
N ARG A 28 -11.17 13.90 7.25
CA ARG A 28 -11.22 14.46 5.88
C ARG A 28 -10.32 13.74 4.90
N LEU A 29 -10.19 12.44 5.01
CA LEU A 29 -9.43 11.66 4.06
C LEU A 29 -10.18 11.53 2.72
N ALA A 30 -9.45 11.16 1.67
CA ALA A 30 -9.99 10.96 0.33
C ALA A 30 -10.25 9.49 -0.02
N ALA A 31 -9.57 8.55 0.67
CA ALA A 31 -9.56 7.16 0.26
C ALA A 31 -9.35 6.18 1.44
N ILE A 32 -9.80 4.93 1.23
CA ILE A 32 -9.51 3.81 2.13
C ILE A 32 -8.93 2.63 1.33
N GLU A 33 -7.86 2.01 1.83
CA GLU A 33 -7.46 0.66 1.46
C GLU A 33 -8.14 -0.32 2.43
N TRP A 34 -9.00 -1.19 1.91
CA TRP A 34 -9.67 -2.20 2.73
C TRP A 34 -8.85 -3.49 2.83
N GLY A 35 -8.67 -4.00 4.04
CA GLY A 35 -7.96 -5.26 4.31
C GLY A 35 -8.84 -6.48 4.02
N GLY A 36 -8.32 -7.38 3.21
CA GLY A 36 -8.99 -8.64 2.81
C GLY A 36 -8.98 -9.72 3.89
N ASP A 37 -8.18 -9.55 4.92
CA ASP A 37 -8.05 -10.49 6.03
C ASP A 37 -8.99 -10.18 7.21
N VAL A 38 -9.69 -9.04 7.19
CA VAL A 38 -10.53 -8.62 8.32
C VAL A 38 -11.83 -7.93 7.88
N HIS A 39 -11.78 -6.89 7.03
CA HIS A 39 -12.95 -6.06 6.73
C HIS A 39 -13.69 -6.49 5.47
N ALA A 40 -12.94 -6.77 4.39
CA ALA A 40 -13.47 -7.17 3.08
C ALA A 40 -12.96 -8.58 2.71
N PRO A 41 -13.48 -9.66 3.32
CA PRO A 41 -12.92 -11.00 3.17
C PRO A 41 -12.95 -11.51 1.73
N HIS A 42 -11.87 -12.20 1.33
CA HIS A 42 -11.76 -12.82 0.02
C HIS A 42 -12.90 -13.80 -0.24
N GLY A 43 -13.54 -13.69 -1.42
CA GLY A 43 -14.65 -14.54 -1.84
C GLY A 43 -16.02 -14.13 -1.29
N ASP A 44 -16.11 -13.27 -0.27
CA ASP A 44 -17.38 -12.69 0.17
C ASP A 44 -17.74 -11.46 -0.67
N LEU A 45 -18.16 -11.71 -1.89
CA LEU A 45 -18.47 -10.67 -2.88
C LEU A 45 -19.63 -9.77 -2.46
N ALA A 46 -20.57 -10.30 -1.65
CA ALA A 46 -21.69 -9.52 -1.13
C ALA A 46 -21.17 -8.47 -0.13
N LYS A 47 -20.32 -8.89 0.80
CA LYS A 47 -19.69 -8.01 1.79
C LYS A 47 -18.76 -6.99 1.13
N CYS A 48 -17.98 -7.40 0.14
CA CYS A 48 -17.11 -6.48 -0.60
C CYS A 48 -17.93 -5.40 -1.32
N ARG A 49 -19.05 -5.75 -2.00
CA ARG A 49 -19.95 -4.77 -2.62
C ARG A 49 -20.55 -3.82 -1.59
N GLU A 50 -21.09 -4.34 -0.49
CA GLU A 50 -21.63 -3.53 0.61
C GLU A 50 -20.62 -2.47 1.07
N ILE A 51 -19.39 -2.89 1.37
CA ILE A 51 -18.33 -1.99 1.83
C ILE A 51 -17.96 -0.95 0.75
N GLY A 52 -17.84 -1.37 -0.51
CA GLY A 52 -17.58 -0.47 -1.62
C GLY A 52 -18.68 0.58 -1.81
N GLU A 53 -19.96 0.18 -1.65
CA GLU A 53 -21.12 1.09 -1.71
C GLU A 53 -21.12 2.06 -0.53
N MET A 54 -20.87 1.59 0.69
CA MET A 54 -20.75 2.42 1.88
C MET A 54 -19.63 3.44 1.72
N THR A 55 -18.47 3.03 1.21
CA THR A 55 -17.31 3.91 0.99
C THR A 55 -17.65 5.03 0.00
N ARG A 56 -18.28 4.69 -1.13
CA ARG A 56 -18.73 5.69 -2.12
C ARG A 56 -19.80 6.62 -1.56
N ALA A 57 -20.75 6.09 -0.79
CA ALA A 57 -21.80 6.89 -0.16
C ALA A 57 -21.24 7.89 0.86
N ALA A 58 -20.13 7.54 1.51
CA ALA A 58 -19.36 8.43 2.40
C ALA A 58 -18.51 9.47 1.63
N GLY A 59 -18.49 9.45 0.29
CA GLY A 59 -17.68 10.34 -0.53
C GLY A 59 -16.20 9.97 -0.61
N LEU A 60 -15.85 8.74 -0.23
CA LEU A 60 -14.49 8.23 -0.22
C LEU A 60 -14.23 7.30 -1.41
N ALA A 61 -12.98 7.25 -1.89
CA ALA A 61 -12.53 6.29 -2.89
C ALA A 61 -11.99 5.00 -2.26
N THR A 62 -12.01 3.91 -3.04
CA THR A 62 -11.34 2.66 -2.72
C THR A 62 -10.30 2.36 -3.82
N PRO A 63 -9.16 3.06 -3.89
CA PRO A 63 -8.20 2.82 -4.95
C PRO A 63 -7.41 1.52 -4.76
N SER A 64 -7.31 1.00 -3.52
CA SER A 64 -6.51 -0.16 -3.18
C SER A 64 -7.27 -1.18 -2.33
N TYR A 65 -6.94 -2.46 -2.56
CA TYR A 65 -7.38 -3.62 -1.77
C TYR A 65 -6.17 -4.35 -1.19
N GLY A 66 -6.02 -4.35 0.13
CA GLY A 66 -4.94 -4.99 0.86
C GLY A 66 -5.16 -6.50 0.96
N SER A 67 -4.73 -7.28 -0.03
CA SER A 67 -5.16 -8.66 -0.20
C SER A 67 -4.35 -9.69 0.58
N TYR A 68 -3.13 -9.39 0.98
CA TYR A 68 -2.20 -10.39 1.56
C TYR A 68 -1.91 -11.62 0.68
N PHE A 69 -2.28 -11.57 -0.60
CA PHE A 69 -1.94 -12.61 -1.58
C PHE A 69 -0.43 -12.70 -1.78
N ARG A 70 0.15 -13.91 -1.83
CA ARG A 70 1.60 -14.14 -1.77
C ARG A 70 2.18 -14.94 -2.94
N PHE A 71 1.41 -15.25 -3.96
CA PHE A 71 1.83 -16.15 -5.06
C PHE A 71 2.26 -17.55 -4.57
N ASP A 72 1.74 -18.00 -3.43
CA ASP A 72 1.99 -19.33 -2.87
C ASP A 72 1.01 -20.33 -3.49
N PRO A 73 1.48 -21.38 -4.20
CA PRO A 73 0.59 -22.38 -4.82
C PRO A 73 -0.26 -23.16 -3.81
N ALA A 74 0.21 -23.27 -2.56
CA ALA A 74 -0.54 -23.93 -1.47
C ALA A 74 -1.43 -22.96 -0.69
N GLY A 75 -1.35 -21.68 -1.01
CA GLY A 75 -2.04 -20.61 -0.29
C GLY A 75 -3.37 -20.21 -0.93
N LEU A 76 -3.71 -18.94 -0.76
CA LEU A 76 -4.89 -18.33 -1.35
C LEU A 76 -4.78 -18.28 -2.88
N ALA A 77 -5.83 -18.67 -3.61
CA ALA A 77 -5.92 -18.49 -5.05
C ALA A 77 -6.14 -17.00 -5.41
N PHE A 78 -5.67 -16.57 -6.59
CA PHE A 78 -5.77 -15.16 -6.98
C PHE A 78 -7.17 -14.76 -7.45
N GLU A 79 -7.91 -15.65 -8.07
CA GLU A 79 -9.24 -15.36 -8.62
C GLU A 79 -10.22 -14.84 -7.56
N PRO A 80 -10.41 -15.47 -6.39
CA PRO A 80 -11.26 -14.91 -5.33
C PRO A 80 -10.80 -13.53 -4.82
N VAL A 81 -9.48 -13.27 -4.85
CA VAL A 81 -8.91 -11.96 -4.49
C VAL A 81 -9.30 -10.91 -5.53
N LEU A 82 -9.14 -11.23 -6.81
CA LEU A 82 -9.49 -10.36 -7.92
C LEU A 82 -10.99 -10.04 -7.93
N GLU A 83 -11.84 -11.07 -7.80
CA GLU A 83 -13.29 -10.88 -7.76
C GLU A 83 -13.72 -10.01 -6.57
N SER A 84 -13.07 -10.15 -5.42
CA SER A 84 -13.33 -9.32 -4.23
C SER A 84 -12.90 -7.87 -4.45
N ALA A 85 -11.74 -7.63 -5.06
CA ALA A 85 -11.27 -6.29 -5.42
C ALA A 85 -12.24 -5.59 -6.38
N VAL A 86 -12.68 -6.30 -7.42
CA VAL A 86 -13.67 -5.79 -8.40
C VAL A 86 -15.00 -5.49 -7.70
N ALA A 87 -15.50 -6.41 -6.85
CA ALA A 87 -16.75 -6.21 -6.12
C ALA A 87 -16.68 -5.00 -5.17
N LEU A 88 -15.53 -4.76 -4.56
CA LEU A 88 -15.24 -3.62 -3.69
C LEU A 88 -15.13 -2.29 -4.48
N GLY A 89 -14.78 -2.37 -5.76
CA GLY A 89 -14.51 -1.22 -6.63
C GLY A 89 -13.06 -0.73 -6.55
N ALA A 90 -12.14 -1.57 -6.09
CA ALA A 90 -10.70 -1.27 -6.07
C ALA A 90 -10.08 -1.51 -7.45
N THR A 91 -9.10 -0.67 -7.80
CA THR A 91 -8.34 -0.78 -9.05
C THR A 91 -6.92 -1.30 -8.85
N THR A 92 -6.36 -1.15 -7.66
CA THR A 92 -5.05 -1.71 -7.29
C THR A 92 -5.25 -2.83 -6.26
N ILE A 93 -4.62 -3.98 -6.48
CA ILE A 93 -4.60 -5.11 -5.55
C ILE A 93 -3.20 -5.18 -4.95
N ARG A 94 -3.06 -4.81 -3.67
CA ARG A 94 -1.79 -4.92 -2.97
C ARG A 94 -1.49 -6.40 -2.68
N VAL A 95 -0.30 -6.85 -3.06
CA VAL A 95 0.15 -8.24 -2.94
C VAL A 95 1.56 -8.30 -2.34
N TRP A 96 1.94 -9.45 -1.79
CA TRP A 96 3.27 -9.70 -1.26
C TRP A 96 4.06 -10.65 -2.17
N GLY A 97 5.33 -10.34 -2.39
CA GLY A 97 6.23 -11.10 -3.26
C GLY A 97 6.76 -12.38 -2.62
N GLY A 98 5.90 -13.37 -2.37
CA GLY A 98 6.26 -14.64 -1.76
C GLY A 98 6.33 -14.62 -0.22
N THR A 99 7.00 -15.61 0.35
CA THR A 99 7.10 -15.86 1.81
C THR A 99 8.53 -15.97 2.30
N VAL A 100 9.51 -15.79 1.41
CA VAL A 100 10.96 -15.95 1.67
C VAL A 100 11.68 -14.67 1.25
N GLY A 101 12.58 -14.19 2.10
CA GLY A 101 13.40 -13.01 1.83
C GLY A 101 14.32 -13.21 0.62
N SER A 102 14.66 -12.11 -0.04
CA SER A 102 15.42 -12.13 -1.30
C SER A 102 16.78 -12.80 -1.21
N ALA A 103 17.44 -12.74 -0.04
CA ALA A 103 18.75 -13.35 0.20
C ALA A 103 18.71 -14.88 0.25
N ASP A 104 17.58 -15.44 0.69
CA ASP A 104 17.40 -16.89 0.88
C ASP A 104 16.56 -17.53 -0.25
N LEU A 105 16.10 -16.72 -1.20
CA LEU A 105 15.21 -17.15 -2.28
C LEU A 105 15.99 -17.87 -3.37
N ALA A 106 15.72 -19.17 -3.55
CA ALA A 106 16.34 -19.98 -4.58
C ALA A 106 16.00 -19.43 -6.00
N PRO A 107 16.94 -19.47 -6.97
CA PRO A 107 16.70 -18.96 -8.32
C PRO A 107 15.48 -19.57 -9.03
N ALA A 108 15.22 -20.86 -8.85
CA ALA A 108 14.05 -21.52 -9.42
C ALA A 108 12.74 -21.00 -8.83
N GLU A 109 12.73 -20.73 -7.52
CA GLU A 109 11.55 -20.15 -6.84
C GLU A 109 11.34 -18.68 -7.24
N ARG A 110 12.42 -17.91 -7.40
CA ARG A 110 12.33 -16.55 -7.96
C ARG A 110 11.71 -16.55 -9.35
N ALA A 111 12.14 -17.44 -10.23
CA ALA A 111 11.57 -17.57 -11.59
C ALA A 111 10.09 -17.96 -11.55
N ARG A 112 9.69 -18.85 -10.63
CA ARG A 112 8.29 -19.21 -10.40
C ARG A 112 7.47 -18.01 -9.94
N LEU A 113 7.98 -17.22 -8.99
CA LEU A 113 7.31 -16.01 -8.51
C LEU A 113 7.13 -14.97 -9.63
N VAL A 114 8.15 -14.78 -10.47
CA VAL A 114 8.06 -13.89 -11.65
C VAL A 114 6.93 -14.32 -12.57
N GLN A 115 6.86 -15.63 -12.89
CA GLN A 115 5.80 -16.15 -13.75
C GLN A 115 4.41 -15.99 -13.12
N ALA A 116 4.25 -16.32 -11.83
CA ALA A 116 3.00 -16.18 -11.11
C ALA A 116 2.55 -14.70 -11.01
N ALA A 117 3.50 -13.77 -10.84
CA ALA A 117 3.20 -12.33 -10.85
C ALA A 117 2.73 -11.84 -12.23
N ARG A 118 3.31 -12.35 -13.33
CA ARG A 118 2.84 -12.06 -14.69
C ARG A 118 1.42 -12.56 -14.91
N GLU A 119 1.13 -13.79 -14.53
CA GLU A 119 -0.21 -14.40 -14.66
C GLU A 119 -1.26 -13.62 -13.86
N ALA A 120 -0.94 -13.24 -12.62
CA ALA A 120 -1.83 -12.42 -11.80
C ALA A 120 -2.03 -11.01 -12.41
N ALA A 121 -0.97 -10.38 -12.94
CA ALA A 121 -1.05 -9.10 -13.60
C ALA A 121 -1.89 -9.16 -14.89
N ASP A 122 -1.77 -10.23 -15.68
CA ASP A 122 -2.61 -10.49 -16.85
C ASP A 122 -4.10 -10.63 -16.47
N LEU A 123 -4.40 -11.38 -15.38
CA LEU A 123 -5.76 -11.53 -14.87
C LEU A 123 -6.32 -10.19 -14.38
N ALA A 124 -5.54 -9.44 -13.59
CA ALA A 124 -5.91 -8.14 -13.09
C ALA A 124 -6.19 -7.14 -14.24
N ALA A 125 -5.29 -7.07 -15.23
CA ALA A 125 -5.44 -6.18 -16.39
C ALA A 125 -6.74 -6.45 -17.17
N ARG A 126 -7.11 -7.72 -17.39
CA ARG A 126 -8.37 -8.09 -18.05
C ARG A 126 -9.60 -7.62 -17.28
N ALA A 127 -9.50 -7.48 -15.96
CA ALA A 127 -10.57 -6.99 -15.08
C ALA A 127 -10.52 -5.46 -14.87
N GLY A 128 -9.60 -4.74 -15.53
CA GLY A 128 -9.41 -3.29 -15.33
C GLY A 128 -8.69 -2.95 -14.03
N CYS A 129 -7.95 -3.91 -13.46
CA CYS A 129 -7.17 -3.75 -12.23
C CYS A 129 -5.67 -3.89 -12.51
N GLU A 130 -4.86 -3.58 -11.49
CA GLU A 130 -3.42 -3.85 -11.46
C GLU A 130 -3.05 -4.54 -10.14
N ILE A 131 -1.95 -5.28 -10.11
CA ILE A 131 -1.32 -5.73 -8.85
C ILE A 131 -0.22 -4.76 -8.44
N ALA A 132 -0.04 -4.56 -7.14
CA ALA A 132 1.05 -3.75 -6.61
C ALA A 132 1.81 -4.49 -5.51
N LEU A 133 3.10 -4.73 -5.75
CA LEU A 133 3.99 -5.44 -4.83
C LEU A 133 4.40 -4.53 -3.68
N GLU A 134 4.00 -4.89 -2.48
CA GLU A 134 4.37 -4.17 -1.26
C GLU A 134 5.85 -4.42 -0.92
N TYR A 135 6.55 -3.35 -0.54
CA TYR A 135 7.85 -3.44 0.12
C TYR A 135 7.65 -4.08 1.50
N HIS A 136 8.08 -5.33 1.67
CA HIS A 136 7.84 -6.06 2.92
C HIS A 136 8.99 -7.01 3.26
N GLY A 137 9.36 -7.08 4.54
CA GLY A 137 10.33 -8.07 5.03
C GLY A 137 9.90 -9.50 4.75
N GLN A 138 10.85 -10.41 4.57
CA GLN A 138 10.61 -11.84 4.25
C GLN A 138 9.82 -12.04 2.94
N THR A 139 10.04 -11.18 1.95
CA THR A 139 9.51 -11.30 0.60
C THR A 139 10.60 -10.95 -0.42
N VAL A 140 10.34 -11.14 -1.70
CA VAL A 140 11.26 -10.74 -2.77
C VAL A 140 11.47 -9.22 -2.85
N THR A 141 10.63 -8.44 -2.18
CA THR A 141 10.69 -6.97 -2.14
C THR A 141 11.26 -6.41 -0.83
N ASP A 142 12.03 -7.21 -0.08
CA ASP A 142 12.62 -6.83 1.21
C ASP A 142 13.85 -5.92 1.12
N THR A 143 14.42 -5.76 -0.09
CA THR A 143 15.51 -4.82 -0.37
C THR A 143 15.23 -3.99 -1.62
N ASN A 144 15.81 -2.78 -1.72
CA ASN A 144 15.65 -1.91 -2.88
C ASN A 144 16.09 -2.59 -4.18
N ALA A 145 17.27 -3.22 -4.17
CA ALA A 145 17.83 -3.88 -5.35
C ALA A 145 16.95 -5.06 -5.81
N SER A 146 16.48 -5.87 -4.87
CA SER A 146 15.64 -7.03 -5.20
C SER A 146 14.26 -6.61 -5.70
N ALA A 147 13.65 -5.58 -5.09
CA ALA A 147 12.35 -5.06 -5.52
C ALA A 147 12.41 -4.50 -6.94
N ALA A 148 13.41 -3.66 -7.24
CA ALA A 148 13.60 -3.10 -8.58
C ALA A 148 13.85 -4.20 -9.63
N ALA A 149 14.77 -5.15 -9.33
CA ALA A 149 15.06 -6.26 -10.22
C ALA A 149 13.83 -7.15 -10.47
N PHE A 150 13.04 -7.44 -9.44
CA PHE A 150 11.84 -8.27 -9.58
C PHE A 150 10.79 -7.61 -10.47
N LEU A 151 10.55 -6.30 -10.31
CA LEU A 151 9.66 -5.55 -11.19
C LEU A 151 10.12 -5.55 -12.64
N GLU A 152 11.44 -5.43 -12.90
CA GLU A 152 12.01 -5.54 -14.24
C GLU A 152 11.88 -6.95 -14.81
N GLU A 153 12.11 -7.99 -14.00
CA GLU A 153 11.95 -9.39 -14.41
C GLU A 153 10.48 -9.71 -14.73
N VAL A 154 9.53 -9.23 -13.94
CA VAL A 154 8.09 -9.40 -14.23
C VAL A 154 7.73 -8.68 -15.52
N HIS A 155 8.24 -7.49 -15.75
CA HIS A 155 8.09 -6.70 -16.98
C HIS A 155 6.65 -6.64 -17.51
N HIS A 156 5.70 -6.30 -16.64
CA HIS A 156 4.29 -6.22 -17.00
C HIS A 156 3.69 -4.86 -16.59
N PRO A 157 2.91 -4.16 -17.46
CA PRO A 157 2.39 -2.81 -17.17
C PRO A 157 1.41 -2.76 -15.98
N ALA A 158 0.66 -3.84 -15.74
CA ALA A 158 -0.24 -3.97 -14.59
C ALA A 158 0.44 -4.60 -13.36
N CYS A 159 1.78 -4.69 -13.33
CA CYS A 159 2.54 -5.03 -12.14
C CYS A 159 3.28 -3.80 -11.64
N ARG A 160 2.82 -3.25 -10.53
CA ARG A 160 3.29 -2.00 -9.94
C ARG A 160 4.02 -2.26 -8.62
N SER A 161 4.58 -1.19 -8.03
CA SER A 161 5.12 -1.17 -6.69
C SER A 161 4.15 -0.51 -5.72
N TYR A 162 4.10 -1.04 -4.51
CA TYR A 162 3.46 -0.42 -3.35
C TYR A 162 4.56 -0.14 -2.32
N TRP A 163 4.98 1.10 -2.25
CA TRP A 163 6.17 1.45 -1.48
C TRP A 163 5.82 1.81 -0.03
N GLN A 164 6.71 1.43 0.87
CA GLN A 164 6.75 1.91 2.26
C GLN A 164 8.21 1.98 2.74
N PRO A 165 8.53 2.87 3.70
CA PRO A 165 9.89 2.97 4.21
C PRO A 165 10.26 1.72 5.00
N ARG A 166 11.45 1.16 4.73
CA ARG A 166 12.01 0.12 5.58
C ARG A 166 12.54 0.75 6.87
N THR A 167 12.08 0.26 8.03
CA THR A 167 12.44 0.83 9.34
C THR A 167 13.93 0.77 9.66
N SER A 168 14.67 -0.19 9.06
CA SER A 168 16.12 -0.34 9.23
C SER A 168 16.95 0.48 8.24
N ALA A 169 16.32 1.12 7.23
CA ALA A 169 17.03 1.87 6.19
C ALA A 169 17.24 3.33 6.60
N THR A 170 18.34 3.90 6.19
CA THR A 170 18.60 5.34 6.26
C THR A 170 17.68 6.11 5.32
N LEU A 171 17.52 7.42 5.52
CA LEU A 171 16.72 8.27 4.64
C LEU A 171 17.19 8.18 3.18
N ASN A 172 18.49 8.20 2.93
CA ASN A 172 19.02 8.06 1.58
C ASN A 172 18.64 6.73 0.94
N GLU A 173 18.77 5.62 1.66
CA GLU A 173 18.35 4.30 1.17
C GLU A 173 16.85 4.21 0.91
N ARG A 174 16.01 4.88 1.73
CA ARG A 174 14.56 4.98 1.50
C ARG A 174 14.27 5.74 0.22
N HIS A 175 14.91 6.88 -0.01
CA HIS A 175 14.76 7.67 -1.22
C HIS A 175 15.26 6.94 -2.47
N GLU A 176 16.45 6.33 -2.42
CA GLU A 176 16.97 5.49 -3.51
C GLU A 176 15.98 4.36 -3.89
N GLY A 177 15.42 3.68 -2.88
CA GLY A 177 14.42 2.63 -3.11
C GLY A 177 13.13 3.14 -3.72
N LEU A 178 12.65 4.31 -3.29
CA LEU A 178 11.48 4.95 -3.87
C LEU A 178 11.74 5.38 -5.32
N GLU A 179 12.87 6.02 -5.59
CA GLU A 179 13.24 6.47 -6.94
C GLU A 179 13.40 5.30 -7.92
N ALA A 180 13.96 4.18 -7.46
CA ALA A 180 14.12 2.99 -8.28
C ALA A 180 12.79 2.40 -8.77
N VAL A 181 11.70 2.54 -8.00
CA VAL A 181 10.38 2.02 -8.37
C VAL A 181 9.39 3.09 -8.80
N LEU A 182 9.78 4.35 -8.77
CA LEU A 182 8.92 5.51 -9.06
C LEU A 182 8.16 5.41 -10.39
N PRO A 183 8.75 4.94 -11.51
CA PRO A 183 8.02 4.79 -12.79
C PRO A 183 6.89 3.76 -12.74
N ARG A 184 6.92 2.86 -11.74
CA ARG A 184 5.94 1.79 -11.55
C ARG A 184 5.18 1.93 -10.21
N LEU A 185 5.30 3.06 -9.52
CA LEU A 185 4.67 3.26 -8.24
C LEU A 185 3.14 3.39 -8.37
N ALA A 186 2.39 2.63 -7.58
CA ALA A 186 0.95 2.80 -7.41
C ALA A 186 0.66 3.73 -6.22
N HIS A 187 0.91 3.27 -5.01
CA HIS A 187 0.58 3.96 -3.76
C HIS A 187 1.71 3.82 -2.74
N VAL A 188 1.58 4.52 -1.60
CA VAL A 188 2.52 4.43 -0.48
C VAL A 188 1.79 4.25 0.84
N HIS A 189 2.36 3.45 1.75
CA HIS A 189 2.01 3.49 3.17
C HIS A 189 2.82 4.55 3.89
N VAL A 190 2.15 5.23 4.82
CA VAL A 190 2.70 6.34 5.60
C VAL A 190 2.58 6.03 7.07
N PHE A 191 3.70 6.02 7.75
CA PHE A 191 3.81 5.80 9.18
C PHE A 191 5.12 6.36 9.74
N GLU A 192 5.23 6.52 11.04
CA GLU A 192 6.48 6.81 11.71
C GLU A 192 6.81 5.70 12.71
N TRP A 193 7.75 4.83 12.34
CA TRP A 193 8.18 3.67 13.13
C TRP A 193 9.68 3.71 13.34
N THR A 194 10.10 3.55 14.60
CA THR A 194 11.51 3.62 14.99
C THR A 194 11.91 2.44 15.87
N GLY A 195 13.21 2.18 15.96
CA GLY A 195 13.82 1.28 16.93
C GLY A 195 13.67 -0.22 16.64
N GLN A 196 14.31 -1.01 17.51
CA GLN A 196 14.22 -2.47 17.57
C GLN A 196 14.07 -2.85 19.05
N PRO A 197 12.90 -3.33 19.53
CA PRO A 197 11.69 -3.58 18.74
C PRO A 197 11.04 -2.32 18.19
N ILE A 198 10.25 -2.46 17.12
CA ILE A 198 9.57 -1.35 16.46
C ILE A 198 8.65 -0.63 17.44
N GLN A 199 8.80 0.68 17.50
CA GLN A 199 7.92 1.60 18.21
C GLN A 199 7.21 2.50 17.21
N ARG A 200 5.90 2.57 17.29
CA ARG A 200 5.08 3.50 16.51
C ARG A 200 5.10 4.87 17.17
N ARG A 201 5.35 5.90 16.39
CA ARG A 201 5.52 7.28 16.83
C ARG A 201 4.49 8.18 16.15
N PRO A 202 4.24 9.39 16.68
CA PRO A 202 3.49 10.40 15.96
C PRO A 202 4.10 10.68 14.58
N LEU A 203 3.28 10.79 13.54
CA LEU A 203 3.76 11.09 12.18
C LEU A 203 4.55 12.41 12.14
N SER A 204 4.25 13.36 13.03
CA SER A 204 4.97 14.64 13.15
C SER A 204 6.46 14.48 13.45
N ASP A 205 6.87 13.38 14.09
CA ASP A 205 8.28 13.13 14.42
C ASP A 205 9.13 12.91 13.14
N GLY A 206 8.50 12.38 12.06
CA GLY A 206 9.10 12.15 10.75
C GLY A 206 8.80 13.22 9.69
N SER A 207 8.24 14.37 10.06
CA SER A 207 7.74 15.38 9.10
C SER A 207 8.75 15.78 8.03
N ALA A 208 9.99 16.04 8.39
CA ALA A 208 11.03 16.45 7.43
C ALA A 208 11.35 15.35 6.40
N GLU A 209 11.33 14.08 6.83
CA GLU A 209 11.54 12.93 5.97
C GLU A 209 10.36 12.75 5.01
N TRP A 210 9.12 12.84 5.51
CA TRP A 210 7.93 12.72 4.68
C TRP A 210 7.76 13.86 3.68
N LEU A 211 8.14 15.10 4.03
CA LEU A 211 8.18 16.22 3.09
C LEU A 211 9.08 15.92 1.89
N SER A 212 10.31 15.45 2.15
CA SER A 212 11.25 15.08 1.09
C SER A 212 10.76 13.88 0.27
N THR A 213 10.13 12.89 0.90
CA THR A 213 9.53 11.73 0.24
C THR A 213 8.37 12.16 -0.68
N PHE A 214 7.46 13.03 -0.21
CA PHE A 214 6.37 13.53 -1.04
C PHE A 214 6.85 14.41 -2.20
N ALA A 215 7.94 15.15 -2.04
CA ALA A 215 8.56 15.87 -3.15
C ALA A 215 9.02 14.93 -4.28
N ILE A 216 9.55 13.74 -3.94
CA ILE A 216 9.90 12.71 -4.93
C ILE A 216 8.64 12.17 -5.61
N LEU A 217 7.59 11.84 -4.84
CA LEU A 217 6.33 11.33 -5.40
C LEU A 217 5.68 12.31 -6.39
N GLN A 218 5.69 13.61 -6.07
CA GLN A 218 5.10 14.65 -6.91
C GLN A 218 5.73 14.73 -8.31
N ARG A 219 6.97 14.28 -8.48
CA ARG A 219 7.67 14.27 -9.78
C ARG A 219 7.02 13.35 -10.81
N THR A 220 6.23 12.36 -10.39
CA THR A 220 5.52 11.47 -11.31
C THR A 220 4.42 12.18 -12.10
N GLY A 221 3.83 13.24 -11.54
CA GLY A 221 2.61 13.88 -12.07
C GLY A 221 1.35 12.99 -12.00
N LEU A 222 1.46 11.76 -11.49
CA LEU A 222 0.35 10.81 -11.34
C LEU A 222 -0.34 10.99 -9.97
N LEU A 223 -1.60 10.56 -9.89
CA LEU A 223 -2.32 10.52 -8.62
C LEU A 223 -1.87 9.31 -7.81
N HIS A 224 -1.26 9.57 -6.67
CA HIS A 224 -0.94 8.56 -5.66
C HIS A 224 -1.80 8.74 -4.42
N THR A 225 -2.04 7.67 -3.67
CA THR A 225 -2.63 7.75 -2.33
C THR A 225 -1.56 7.44 -1.29
N ALA A 226 -1.46 8.33 -0.29
CA ALA A 226 -0.63 8.17 0.90
C ALA A 226 -1.53 7.62 2.01
N PHE A 227 -1.45 6.33 2.26
CA PHE A 227 -2.30 5.65 3.24
C PHE A 227 -1.62 5.61 4.60
N LEU A 228 -2.22 6.26 5.61
CA LEU A 228 -1.83 6.06 7.00
C LEU A 228 -2.02 4.60 7.39
N GLU A 229 -0.96 3.98 7.91
CA GLU A 229 -0.94 2.60 8.36
C GLU A 229 -0.38 2.49 9.78
N PHE A 230 -1.14 1.87 10.71
CA PHE A 230 -0.73 1.60 12.09
C PHE A 230 -0.15 2.80 12.84
N VAL A 231 -1.01 3.67 13.29
CA VAL A 231 -0.66 4.82 14.13
C VAL A 231 -0.26 4.42 15.56
N GLU A 232 0.26 5.35 16.34
CA GLU A 232 0.65 5.12 17.74
C GLU A 232 -0.50 4.52 18.55
N ASN A 233 -0.29 3.31 19.12
CA ASN A 233 -1.27 2.53 19.89
C ASN A 233 -2.57 2.16 19.13
N ASP A 234 -2.67 2.41 17.83
CA ASP A 234 -3.87 2.18 17.01
C ASP A 234 -5.14 2.83 17.60
N THR A 235 -5.00 4.04 18.17
CA THR A 235 -6.13 4.77 18.72
C THR A 235 -6.71 5.78 17.73
N PRO A 236 -8.04 6.06 17.80
CA PRO A 236 -8.67 7.10 16.98
C PRO A 236 -8.02 8.48 17.17
N GLU A 237 -7.64 8.84 18.39
CA GLU A 237 -7.02 10.14 18.71
C GLU A 237 -5.65 10.27 18.04
N ALA A 238 -4.82 9.22 18.09
CA ALA A 238 -3.53 9.21 17.41
C ALA A 238 -3.71 9.29 15.88
N PHE A 239 -4.70 8.59 15.35
CA PHE A 239 -5.03 8.65 13.93
C PHE A 239 -5.47 10.05 13.48
N LEU A 240 -6.38 10.70 14.19
CA LEU A 240 -6.83 12.06 13.86
C LEU A 240 -5.69 13.07 13.91
N ARG A 241 -4.80 12.95 14.91
CA ARG A 241 -3.57 13.74 14.99
C ARG A 241 -2.66 13.52 13.79
N ASP A 242 -2.40 12.26 13.41
CA ASP A 242 -1.50 11.92 12.31
C ASP A 242 -2.12 12.25 10.95
N ALA A 243 -3.45 12.16 10.81
CA ALA A 243 -4.17 12.64 9.63
C ALA A 243 -4.05 14.16 9.44
N ALA A 244 -4.16 14.95 10.53
CA ALA A 244 -3.93 16.37 10.48
C ALA A 244 -2.47 16.72 10.06
N THR A 245 -1.50 15.95 10.56
CA THR A 245 -0.09 16.07 10.13
C THR A 245 0.06 15.74 8.64
N LEU A 246 -0.53 14.64 8.17
CA LEU A 246 -0.48 14.26 6.76
C LEU A 246 -1.07 15.34 5.85
N HIS A 247 -2.21 15.92 6.21
CA HIS A 247 -2.80 17.05 5.48
C HIS A 247 -1.84 18.24 5.40
N SER A 248 -1.20 18.59 6.49
CA SER A 248 -0.21 19.69 6.53
C SER A 248 0.95 19.42 5.60
N LEU A 249 1.52 18.20 5.65
CA LEU A 249 2.64 17.77 4.79
C LEU A 249 2.27 17.80 3.30
N LEU A 250 1.05 17.40 2.95
CA LEU A 250 0.58 17.38 1.56
C LEU A 250 0.21 18.79 1.04
N ALA A 251 -0.07 19.75 1.92
CA ALA A 251 -0.37 21.13 1.56
C ALA A 251 0.89 21.96 1.27
N GLU A 252 2.06 21.56 1.77
CA GLU A 252 3.31 22.27 1.53
C GLU A 252 3.74 22.17 0.07
N PRO A 253 4.17 23.27 -0.55
CA PRO A 253 4.76 23.22 -1.88
C PRO A 253 6.06 22.40 -1.85
N PRO A 254 6.40 21.68 -2.94
CA PRO A 254 7.66 20.94 -3.00
C PRO A 254 8.81 21.89 -2.78
N SER A 255 9.63 21.61 -1.76
CA SER A 255 10.89 22.33 -1.59
C SER A 255 11.77 22.10 -2.82
N PRO A 256 12.42 23.13 -3.38
CA PRO A 256 13.35 22.91 -4.47
C PRO A 256 14.43 21.93 -3.97
N VAL A 257 14.55 20.80 -4.67
CA VAL A 257 15.62 19.83 -4.43
C VAL A 257 16.93 20.53 -4.72
N ALA A 258 17.77 20.65 -3.70
CA ALA A 258 19.10 21.25 -3.81
C ALA A 258 20.03 20.38 -4.66
#